data_be33f31e6d09fdb1dde3c022515b4c0e
#
_entry.id   be33f31e6d09fdb1dde3c022515b4c0e
#
_cell.length_a   1.000
_cell.length_b   1.000
_cell.length_c   1.000
_cell.angle_alpha   90.00
_cell.angle_beta   90.00
_cell.angle_gamma   90.00
#
_symmetry.space_group_name_H-M   'P 1'
#
loop_
_entity.id
_entity.type
_entity.pdbx_description
1 polymer ?
#
loop_
_entity_poly.entity_id
_entity_poly.type
_entity_poly.pdbx_seq_one_letter_code
_entity_poly.pdbx_strand_id
1 'polypeptide(L)'
;LKKRNFVLGLIALSVGMGSSLIGGTSAHAAEVTRTYSASKGFSSIEQGTNQWHYEKLAGSAYLDLIYDKSGNRWAAPSGYPWVSATALHPDQNFDAVRKWIAPGKGVISISGSVQKGSPEGDGVVVSIRKDEVKLWSETLTNTKAVTPSGVSRVAVEAGTEISFVVNKRGSSNHDHTMWEPDIAYTGAAGSTAGAAPSKSSASAANKNSSVVSVLDYGAKADDTIDDYPAFVAAIDAAKSMDKPVYVPAGNYVLSDILTIDGVKVQGAGKFLTTLTSTNPKRGSIDLKGTGTELSNLKHVYQTTVARGNGANEKNSITVRGAQNFKIENVYVSKSSTAGIMITYGSKNGIVSGNTLESTGADGIHMTGGSSYITVENNVVRKAGDDTIAVVSYIDSDKAAAHHIVIRKNDVGYGSKARGIAVVGGTDITISNNAIQETSMAGVYIAVEASYNTRNVDRVTVSNNVIDHTGLAKPSNHPNVLVYASQGIVDNVVFNQNTIKNGAHRGIGVWGSGSIKNITFNKNILIHRIGEATTFAKGNIKLNQNEGF
;
A
#
# COMPACT_ATOMS: atom_id res chain seq x y z
N LEU A 1 -58.68 -4.52 -7.10
CA LEU A 1 -59.78 -3.76 -6.47
C LEU A 1 -59.26 -2.82 -5.42
N LYS A 2 -59.70 -1.57 -5.51
CA LYS A 2 -59.70 -0.40 -4.60
C LYS A 2 -58.44 0.47 -4.60
N LYS A 3 -58.56 1.53 -5.40
CA LYS A 3 -57.93 2.85 -5.27
C LYS A 3 -58.33 3.51 -3.93
N ARG A 4 -57.41 4.24 -3.33
CA ARG A 4 -57.79 5.38 -2.48
C ARG A 4 -56.77 6.52 -2.70
N ASN A 5 -57.31 7.60 -3.28
CA ASN A 5 -56.73 8.94 -3.36
C ASN A 5 -56.71 9.57 -1.97
N PHE A 6 -55.69 10.38 -1.67
CA PHE A 6 -55.82 11.46 -0.70
C PHE A 6 -55.18 12.75 -1.22
N VAL A 7 -55.85 13.83 -0.93
CA VAL A 7 -55.89 15.13 -1.56
C VAL A 7 -54.81 16.08 -0.99
N LEU A 8 -54.32 16.98 -1.86
CA LEU A 8 -53.53 18.18 -1.53
C LEU A 8 -54.26 19.10 -0.53
N GLY A 9 -53.47 19.70 0.36
CA GLY A 9 -53.84 20.88 1.13
C GLY A 9 -52.76 21.96 1.00
N LEU A 10 -53.00 22.93 0.11
CA LEU A 10 -52.26 24.19 0.06
C LEU A 10 -52.80 25.11 1.19
N ILE A 11 -51.88 25.69 1.98
CA ILE A 11 -52.19 26.91 2.75
C ILE A 11 -51.16 27.97 2.39
N ALA A 12 -51.63 28.99 1.70
CA ALA A 12 -50.92 30.25 1.49
C ALA A 12 -51.23 31.17 2.69
N LEU A 13 -50.19 31.84 3.20
CA LEU A 13 -50.39 33.02 4.07
C LEU A 13 -49.47 34.15 3.64
N SER A 14 -50.07 35.30 3.49
CA SER A 14 -49.62 36.54 2.92
C SER A 14 -48.77 37.40 3.87
N VAL A 15 -47.78 38.03 3.29
CA VAL A 15 -47.20 39.38 3.45
C VAL A 15 -47.58 40.22 4.66
N GLY A 16 -46.57 40.64 5.40
CA GLY A 16 -46.60 41.80 6.29
C GLY A 16 -45.20 42.46 6.28
N MET A 17 -45.06 43.58 5.59
CA MET A 17 -43.88 44.47 5.72
C MET A 17 -43.91 45.20 7.05
N GLY A 18 -42.80 45.12 7.80
CA GLY A 18 -42.54 45.95 8.96
C GLY A 18 -41.04 46.20 9.08
N SER A 19 -40.58 47.36 8.63
CA SER A 19 -39.24 47.86 8.85
C SER A 19 -39.07 48.34 10.29
N SER A 20 -38.13 47.73 11.03
CA SER A 20 -37.54 48.34 12.22
C SER A 20 -36.05 48.01 12.28
N LEU A 21 -35.24 49.04 12.19
CA LEU A 21 -33.81 49.04 12.52
C LEU A 21 -33.65 48.73 14.02
N ILE A 22 -32.96 47.66 14.36
CA ILE A 22 -32.33 47.47 15.68
C ILE A 22 -30.98 46.78 15.50
N GLY A 23 -30.01 47.33 16.22
CA GLY A 23 -28.58 47.10 16.28
C GLY A 23 -28.09 45.68 16.08
N GLY A 24 -27.00 45.58 15.32
CA GLY A 24 -26.28 44.35 15.12
C GLY A 24 -25.61 43.83 16.38
N THR A 25 -26.08 42.71 16.87
CA THR A 25 -25.26 41.79 17.65
C THR A 25 -24.73 40.79 16.67
N SER A 26 -23.39 40.80 16.47
CA SER A 26 -22.68 39.78 15.74
C SER A 26 -22.93 38.44 16.41
N ALA A 27 -23.83 37.64 15.86
CA ALA A 27 -23.92 36.24 16.24
C ALA A 27 -22.58 35.58 15.83
N HIS A 28 -21.72 35.29 16.80
CA HIS A 28 -20.61 34.39 16.61
C HIS A 28 -21.20 33.08 16.10
N ALA A 29 -20.91 32.72 14.85
CA ALA A 29 -21.17 31.38 14.35
C ALA A 29 -20.45 30.41 15.30
N ALA A 30 -21.20 29.48 15.89
CA ALA A 30 -20.64 28.43 16.73
C ALA A 30 -19.55 27.70 15.94
N GLU A 31 -18.35 27.71 16.46
CA GLU A 31 -17.17 27.02 15.90
C GLU A 31 -17.49 25.53 15.88
N VAL A 32 -17.64 24.92 14.70
CA VAL A 32 -17.78 23.47 14.56
C VAL A 32 -16.40 22.87 14.80
N THR A 33 -16.11 22.51 16.04
CA THR A 33 -14.90 21.77 16.39
C THR A 33 -15.00 20.35 15.84
N ARG A 34 -14.28 20.06 14.75
CA ARG A 34 -14.24 18.72 14.18
C ARG A 34 -13.31 17.86 15.04
N THR A 35 -13.89 16.85 15.70
CA THR A 35 -13.16 15.89 16.55
C THR A 35 -13.06 14.53 15.86
N TYR A 36 -11.87 13.94 15.88
CA TYR A 36 -11.55 12.60 15.38
C TYR A 36 -11.22 11.70 16.56
N SER A 37 -12.19 10.89 16.98
CA SER A 37 -12.03 9.93 18.08
C SER A 37 -11.47 8.62 17.55
N ALA A 38 -10.42 8.10 18.15
CA ALA A 38 -9.80 6.85 17.73
C ALA A 38 -10.75 5.65 17.85
N SER A 39 -11.53 5.57 18.93
CA SER A 39 -12.46 4.45 19.14
C SER A 39 -13.72 4.56 18.29
N LYS A 40 -14.34 5.76 18.20
CA LYS A 40 -15.53 6.00 17.38
C LYS A 40 -15.22 5.99 15.87
N GLY A 41 -14.00 6.34 15.49
CA GLY A 41 -13.52 6.34 14.12
C GLY A 41 -12.92 5.00 13.67
N PHE A 42 -12.89 4.00 14.55
CA PHE A 42 -12.34 2.68 14.22
C PHE A 42 -13.14 2.00 13.10
N SER A 43 -12.45 1.56 12.06
CA SER A 43 -13.04 0.84 10.93
C SER A 43 -12.61 -0.63 10.95
N SER A 44 -13.56 -1.51 10.69
CA SER A 44 -13.33 -2.94 10.42
C SER A 44 -13.33 -3.26 8.92
N ILE A 45 -13.41 -2.25 8.06
CA ILE A 45 -13.61 -2.42 6.62
C ILE A 45 -12.33 -2.08 5.86
N GLU A 46 -11.80 -0.89 6.07
CA GLU A 46 -10.60 -0.41 5.34
C GLU A 46 -9.77 0.57 6.18
N GLN A 47 -8.49 0.67 5.84
CA GLN A 47 -7.57 1.67 6.38
C GLN A 47 -7.99 3.09 5.93
N GLY A 48 -7.70 4.09 6.74
CA GLY A 48 -7.96 5.50 6.42
C GLY A 48 -9.37 5.99 6.69
N THR A 49 -10.32 5.13 7.05
CA THR A 49 -11.65 5.55 7.48
C THR A 49 -11.53 6.52 8.65
N ASN A 50 -12.19 7.67 8.56
CA ASN A 50 -12.08 8.75 9.56
C ASN A 50 -10.63 9.21 9.83
N GLN A 51 -9.74 9.10 8.84
CA GLN A 51 -8.32 9.46 8.90
C GLN A 51 -7.46 8.52 9.78
N TRP A 52 -8.00 7.41 10.29
CA TRP A 52 -7.28 6.47 11.16
C TRP A 52 -6.69 5.29 10.37
N HIS A 53 -5.42 4.98 10.67
CA HIS A 53 -4.64 3.88 10.10
C HIS A 53 -4.07 3.01 11.22
N TYR A 54 -3.86 1.74 10.92
CA TYR A 54 -3.43 0.72 11.88
C TYR A 54 -2.25 -0.02 11.28
N GLU A 55 -1.06 0.20 11.86
CA GLU A 55 0.20 -0.19 11.27
C GLU A 55 1.10 -0.92 12.28
N LYS A 56 2.11 -1.60 11.79
CA LYS A 56 3.28 -2.04 12.55
C LYS A 56 4.51 -1.24 12.13
N LEU A 57 5.38 -0.90 13.08
CA LEU A 57 6.62 -0.18 12.82
C LEU A 57 7.81 -1.14 12.92
N ALA A 58 8.58 -1.26 11.83
CA ALA A 58 9.79 -2.06 11.71
C ALA A 58 11.00 -1.15 11.45
N GLY A 59 11.75 -0.80 12.50
CA GLY A 59 12.79 0.23 12.39
C GLY A 59 12.18 1.58 12.04
N SER A 60 12.32 2.05 10.79
CA SER A 60 11.71 3.29 10.29
C SER A 60 10.56 3.04 9.30
N ALA A 61 10.22 1.77 8.99
CA ALA A 61 9.20 1.43 8.03
C ALA A 61 7.85 1.19 8.71
N TYR A 62 6.83 1.95 8.32
CA TYR A 62 5.43 1.73 8.68
C TYR A 62 4.79 0.78 7.68
N LEU A 63 4.17 -0.29 8.17
CA LEU A 63 3.55 -1.34 7.37
C LEU A 63 2.12 -1.57 7.85
N ASP A 64 1.16 -1.55 6.94
CA ASP A 64 -0.25 -1.74 7.26
C ASP A 64 -0.53 -3.11 7.92
N LEU A 65 -1.32 -3.12 8.98
CA LEU A 65 -1.91 -4.32 9.57
C LEU A 65 -3.12 -4.80 8.75
N ILE A 66 -3.53 -6.04 8.98
CA ILE A 66 -4.68 -6.68 8.33
C ILE A 66 -5.82 -6.78 9.35
N TYR A 67 -7.08 -6.58 8.89
CA TYR A 67 -8.21 -6.75 9.80
C TYR A 67 -8.45 -8.23 10.13
N ASP A 68 -8.24 -8.58 11.39
CA ASP A 68 -8.59 -9.87 11.98
C ASP A 68 -10.04 -9.82 12.49
N LYS A 69 -10.95 -10.43 11.73
CA LYS A 69 -12.37 -10.47 12.07
C LYS A 69 -12.63 -11.23 13.37
N SER A 70 -11.85 -12.26 13.69
CA SER A 70 -12.02 -13.07 14.88
C SER A 70 -11.67 -12.31 16.16
N GLY A 71 -10.64 -11.49 16.10
CA GLY A 71 -10.19 -10.64 17.19
C GLY A 71 -10.78 -9.24 17.20
N ASN A 72 -11.59 -8.86 16.20
CA ASN A 72 -12.12 -7.50 16.00
C ASN A 72 -11.03 -6.42 16.11
N ARG A 73 -9.92 -6.62 15.38
CA ARG A 73 -8.73 -5.79 15.47
C ARG A 73 -7.93 -5.83 14.16
N TRP A 74 -7.10 -4.85 13.94
CA TRP A 74 -6.07 -4.90 12.91
C TRP A 74 -4.83 -5.58 13.50
N ALA A 75 -4.31 -6.62 12.86
CA ALA A 75 -3.21 -7.42 13.39
C ALA A 75 -2.25 -7.85 12.28
N ALA A 76 -1.01 -8.15 12.67
CA ALA A 76 -0.12 -8.91 11.80
C ALA A 76 -0.60 -10.38 11.74
N PRO A 77 -0.24 -11.14 10.70
CA PRO A 77 -0.69 -12.53 10.53
C PRO A 77 -0.31 -13.47 11.66
N SER A 78 0.78 -13.21 12.36
CA SER A 78 1.16 -13.90 13.59
C SER A 78 0.21 -13.63 14.77
N GLY A 79 -0.77 -12.73 14.59
CA GLY A 79 -1.66 -12.23 15.63
C GLY A 79 -1.09 -11.04 16.41
N TYR A 80 0.19 -10.73 16.22
CA TYR A 80 0.90 -9.61 16.86
C TYR A 80 1.88 -8.95 15.86
N PRO A 81 2.09 -7.60 15.92
CA PRO A 81 1.38 -6.66 16.79
C PRO A 81 -0.08 -6.50 16.35
N TRP A 82 -0.90 -5.87 17.20
CA TRP A 82 -2.28 -5.56 16.85
C TRP A 82 -2.77 -4.22 17.40
N VAL A 83 -3.83 -3.69 16.76
CA VAL A 83 -4.54 -2.46 17.13
C VAL A 83 -6.03 -2.70 17.05
N SER A 84 -6.75 -2.52 18.15
CA SER A 84 -8.23 -2.55 18.22
C SER A 84 -8.81 -1.14 18.30
N ALA A 85 -10.12 -1.01 18.50
CA ALA A 85 -10.75 0.29 18.73
C ALA A 85 -10.17 1.04 19.94
N THR A 86 -9.85 0.32 21.01
CA THR A 86 -9.51 0.91 22.33
C THR A 86 -8.08 0.63 22.78
N ALA A 87 -7.36 -0.29 22.12
CA ALA A 87 -6.06 -0.75 22.62
C ALA A 87 -5.09 -1.12 21.49
N LEU A 88 -3.80 -1.19 21.88
CA LEU A 88 -2.69 -1.62 21.04
C LEU A 88 -1.86 -2.67 21.80
N HIS A 89 -1.18 -3.55 21.05
CA HIS A 89 -0.22 -4.50 21.61
C HIS A 89 0.95 -4.69 20.65
N PRO A 90 2.17 -4.39 21.04
CA PRO A 90 3.36 -4.60 20.22
C PRO A 90 3.69 -6.09 20.09
N ASP A 91 4.66 -6.39 19.25
CA ASP A 91 5.25 -7.71 19.08
C ASP A 91 6.73 -7.66 19.51
N GLN A 92 7.39 -8.81 19.54
CA GLN A 92 8.81 -8.90 19.86
C GLN A 92 9.70 -8.15 18.86
N ASN A 93 9.26 -7.98 17.62
CA ASN A 93 10.04 -7.38 16.54
C ASN A 93 9.43 -6.08 15.97
N PHE A 94 8.19 -5.77 16.34
CA PHE A 94 7.43 -4.68 15.75
C PHE A 94 6.67 -3.88 16.82
N ASP A 95 6.70 -2.57 16.70
CA ASP A 95 5.83 -1.70 17.47
C ASP A 95 4.40 -1.73 16.90
N ALA A 96 3.40 -1.53 17.76
CA ALA A 96 2.03 -1.31 17.31
C ALA A 96 1.79 0.19 17.12
N VAL A 97 1.17 0.56 16.00
CA VAL A 97 0.94 1.96 15.65
C VAL A 97 -0.51 2.20 15.26
N ARG A 98 -1.12 3.20 15.90
CA ARG A 98 -2.33 3.86 15.43
C ARG A 98 -1.93 5.22 14.89
N LYS A 99 -2.25 5.51 13.63
CA LYS A 99 -1.86 6.76 12.96
C LYS A 99 -3.10 7.53 12.54
N TRP A 100 -3.10 8.82 12.73
CA TRP A 100 -4.08 9.74 12.18
C TRP A 100 -3.42 10.68 11.18
N ILE A 101 -4.07 10.89 10.04
CA ILE A 101 -3.57 11.76 8.98
C ILE A 101 -4.44 13.01 8.91
N ALA A 102 -3.81 14.19 9.03
CA ALA A 102 -4.52 15.46 9.04
C ALA A 102 -5.20 15.71 7.68
N PRO A 103 -6.54 15.90 7.63
CA PRO A 103 -7.24 16.18 6.38
C PRO A 103 -7.05 17.62 5.88
N GLY A 104 -6.43 18.48 6.67
CA GLY A 104 -6.22 19.87 6.30
C GLY A 104 -5.29 20.61 7.26
N LYS A 105 -4.90 21.82 6.85
CA LYS A 105 -4.09 22.73 7.64
C LYS A 105 -4.82 23.23 8.88
N GLY A 106 -4.12 23.34 9.99
CA GLY A 106 -4.67 23.94 11.22
C GLY A 106 -3.79 23.71 12.44
N VAL A 107 -4.39 23.96 13.59
CA VAL A 107 -3.80 23.61 14.90
C VAL A 107 -4.71 22.60 15.56
N ILE A 108 -4.16 21.47 15.96
CA ILE A 108 -4.92 20.42 16.66
C ILE A 108 -4.54 20.34 18.15
N SER A 109 -5.46 19.86 18.94
CA SER A 109 -5.25 19.38 20.30
C SER A 109 -5.41 17.87 20.33
N ILE A 110 -4.48 17.18 20.95
CA ILE A 110 -4.53 15.75 21.19
C ILE A 110 -4.86 15.52 22.66
N SER A 111 -5.88 14.72 22.92
CA SER A 111 -6.34 14.38 24.28
C SER A 111 -6.53 12.87 24.43
N GLY A 112 -6.90 12.42 25.63
CA GLY A 112 -7.00 11.01 25.99
C GLY A 112 -5.79 10.55 26.82
N SER A 113 -6.02 9.60 27.73
CA SER A 113 -4.98 8.98 28.55
C SER A 113 -4.56 7.65 27.97
N VAL A 114 -3.35 7.22 28.30
CA VAL A 114 -2.80 5.92 27.97
C VAL A 114 -2.47 5.16 29.25
N GLN A 115 -2.74 3.85 29.27
CA GLN A 115 -2.41 2.99 30.41
C GLN A 115 -2.09 1.57 29.96
N LYS A 116 -1.24 0.90 30.72
CA LYS A 116 -1.00 -0.53 30.57
C LYS A 116 -2.22 -1.32 31.05
N GLY A 117 -2.63 -2.36 30.33
CA GLY A 117 -3.79 -3.20 30.67
C GLY A 117 -3.46 -4.32 31.67
N SER A 118 -2.18 -4.60 31.93
CA SER A 118 -1.72 -5.61 32.91
C SER A 118 -0.65 -5.01 33.83
N PRO A 119 -0.64 -5.34 35.14
CA PRO A 119 0.46 -4.95 36.02
C PRO A 119 1.74 -5.78 35.79
N GLU A 120 1.64 -6.90 35.06
CA GLU A 120 2.75 -7.82 34.77
C GLU A 120 3.60 -7.35 33.59
N GLY A 121 4.77 -7.97 33.41
CA GLY A 121 5.73 -7.64 32.35
C GLY A 121 6.66 -6.49 32.71
N ASP A 122 7.58 -6.17 31.80
CA ASP A 122 8.62 -5.17 32.06
C ASP A 122 8.20 -3.73 31.66
N GLY A 123 7.03 -3.59 31.07
CA GLY A 123 6.45 -2.31 30.70
C GLY A 123 6.56 -1.99 29.20
N VAL A 124 5.94 -0.90 28.81
CA VAL A 124 5.93 -0.40 27.42
C VAL A 124 6.49 1.01 27.36
N VAL A 125 7.07 1.37 26.21
CA VAL A 125 7.36 2.77 25.88
C VAL A 125 6.29 3.26 24.91
N VAL A 126 5.56 4.29 25.33
CA VAL A 126 4.53 4.93 24.49
C VAL A 126 5.03 6.27 23.96
N SER A 127 4.67 6.61 22.72
CA SER A 127 5.05 7.91 22.16
C SER A 127 4.01 8.45 21.19
N ILE A 128 3.92 9.79 21.13
CA ILE A 128 3.20 10.53 20.08
C ILE A 128 4.24 11.16 19.16
N ARG A 129 4.12 10.93 17.85
CA ARG A 129 5.02 11.47 16.83
C ARG A 129 4.23 12.30 15.82
N LYS A 130 4.84 13.34 15.28
CA LYS A 130 4.38 14.09 14.14
C LYS A 130 5.42 13.93 13.03
N ASP A 131 5.05 13.35 11.88
CA ASP A 131 5.97 13.17 10.74
C ASP A 131 7.35 12.63 11.20
N GLU A 132 7.38 11.53 11.98
CA GLU A 132 8.56 10.90 12.62
C GLU A 132 9.17 11.69 13.79
N VAL A 133 8.87 12.96 13.97
CA VAL A 133 9.38 13.76 15.10
C VAL A 133 8.60 13.45 16.38
N LYS A 134 9.29 12.99 17.41
CA LYS A 134 8.66 12.67 18.69
C LYS A 134 8.22 13.93 19.43
N LEU A 135 6.89 14.06 19.64
CA LEU A 135 6.30 15.15 20.42
C LEU A 135 6.23 14.85 21.91
N TRP A 136 5.94 13.60 22.26
CA TRP A 136 5.79 13.14 23.63
C TRP A 136 6.18 11.67 23.75
N SER A 137 6.66 11.24 24.91
CA SER A 137 6.96 9.84 25.21
C SER A 137 6.95 9.59 26.70
N GLU A 138 6.51 8.38 27.10
CA GLU A 138 6.49 7.92 28.49
C GLU A 138 6.78 6.42 28.58
N THR A 139 7.31 5.98 29.73
CA THR A 139 7.50 4.56 30.03
C THR A 139 6.47 4.11 31.05
N LEU A 140 5.58 3.21 30.66
CA LEU A 140 4.52 2.68 31.52
C LEU A 140 4.96 1.34 32.12
N THR A 141 5.19 1.29 33.43
CA THR A 141 5.57 0.07 34.14
C THR A 141 4.46 -0.47 35.05
N ASN A 142 3.32 0.22 35.12
CA ASN A 142 2.16 -0.14 35.92
C ASN A 142 0.87 0.27 35.20
N THR A 143 -0.29 -0.02 35.78
CA THR A 143 -1.60 0.26 35.18
C THR A 143 -2.14 1.66 35.45
N LYS A 144 -1.35 2.58 36.00
CA LYS A 144 -1.78 3.96 36.22
C LYS A 144 -1.88 4.69 34.88
N ALA A 145 -3.02 5.35 34.65
CA ALA A 145 -3.23 6.15 33.45
C ALA A 145 -2.34 7.40 33.45
N VAL A 146 -1.76 7.71 32.29
CA VAL A 146 -0.94 8.89 32.04
C VAL A 146 -1.57 9.70 30.93
N THR A 147 -1.67 11.02 31.12
CA THR A 147 -2.17 11.94 30.10
C THR A 147 -0.99 12.61 29.40
N PRO A 148 -0.88 12.52 28.06
CA PRO A 148 0.16 13.19 27.30
C PRO A 148 0.16 14.71 27.53
N SER A 149 1.33 15.31 27.70
CA SER A 149 1.50 16.74 27.86
C SER A 149 2.22 17.36 26.64
N GLY A 150 2.07 18.68 26.43
CA GLY A 150 2.72 19.39 25.33
C GLY A 150 2.08 19.19 23.94
N VAL A 151 0.93 18.51 23.88
CA VAL A 151 0.25 18.15 22.61
C VAL A 151 -1.11 18.85 22.43
N SER A 152 -1.37 19.90 23.21
CA SER A 152 -2.63 20.67 23.12
C SER A 152 -2.66 21.70 21.99
N ARG A 153 -1.51 22.00 21.36
CA ARG A 153 -1.40 22.94 20.23
C ARG A 153 -0.34 22.44 19.26
N VAL A 154 -0.72 21.54 18.36
CA VAL A 154 0.16 20.98 17.34
C VAL A 154 -0.25 21.53 15.97
N ALA A 155 0.61 22.29 15.31
CA ALA A 155 0.35 22.76 13.95
C ALA A 155 0.46 21.60 12.96
N VAL A 156 -0.51 21.47 12.06
CA VAL A 156 -0.57 20.45 11.01
C VAL A 156 -0.89 21.08 9.66
N GLU A 157 -0.39 20.47 8.61
CA GLU A 157 -0.80 20.69 7.22
C GLU A 157 -1.62 19.48 6.75
N ALA A 158 -2.28 19.56 5.59
CA ALA A 158 -2.90 18.38 4.98
C ALA A 158 -1.83 17.29 4.76
N GLY A 159 -2.11 16.05 5.17
CA GLY A 159 -1.17 14.94 5.07
C GLY A 159 -0.21 14.79 6.25
N THR A 160 -0.16 15.73 7.21
CA THR A 160 0.64 15.56 8.43
C THR A 160 0.20 14.30 9.18
N GLU A 161 1.16 13.43 9.51
CA GLU A 161 0.93 12.17 10.23
C GLU A 161 1.10 12.35 11.74
N ILE A 162 0.11 11.95 12.53
CA ILE A 162 0.19 11.85 13.99
C ILE A 162 0.12 10.38 14.37
N SER A 163 1.25 9.84 14.83
CA SER A 163 1.39 8.42 15.19
C SER A 163 1.39 8.21 16.69
N PHE A 164 0.56 7.29 17.16
CA PHE A 164 0.49 6.78 18.53
C PHE A 164 1.18 5.42 18.54
N VAL A 165 2.37 5.34 19.08
CA VAL A 165 3.27 4.18 19.00
C VAL A 165 3.40 3.52 20.35
N VAL A 166 3.25 2.19 20.40
CA VAL A 166 3.51 1.34 21.56
C VAL A 166 4.66 0.41 21.24
N ASN A 167 5.77 0.59 21.94
CA ASN A 167 6.98 -0.24 21.86
C ASN A 167 7.08 -1.14 23.10
N LYS A 168 7.55 -2.35 22.92
CA LYS A 168 7.65 -3.40 23.95
C LYS A 168 8.66 -3.14 25.08
N ARG A 169 9.52 -2.17 25.00
CA ARG A 169 10.67 -1.95 25.89
C ARG A 169 11.70 -3.11 25.87
N GLY A 170 11.42 -4.25 26.48
CA GLY A 170 12.28 -5.43 26.49
C GLY A 170 11.56 -6.69 25.99
N SER A 171 10.42 -7.04 26.59
CA SER A 171 9.60 -8.18 26.22
C SER A 171 8.20 -7.73 25.86
N SER A 172 7.59 -8.31 24.82
CA SER A 172 6.19 -8.00 24.45
C SER A 172 5.14 -8.71 25.30
N ASN A 173 5.54 -9.50 26.29
CA ASN A 173 4.60 -10.19 27.16
C ASN A 173 3.87 -9.22 28.08
N HIS A 174 2.55 -9.29 28.17
CA HIS A 174 1.68 -8.44 29.00
C HIS A 174 1.66 -6.96 28.60
N ASP A 175 1.96 -6.64 27.35
CA ASP A 175 2.09 -5.28 26.82
C ASP A 175 0.79 -4.69 26.25
N HIS A 176 -0.35 -5.30 26.58
CA HIS A 176 -1.66 -4.73 26.27
C HIS A 176 -1.74 -3.30 26.80
N THR A 177 -1.92 -2.35 25.90
CA THR A 177 -1.92 -0.92 26.20
C THR A 177 -3.23 -0.28 25.74
N MET A 178 -4.00 0.23 26.68
CA MET A 178 -5.27 0.92 26.42
C MET A 178 -4.98 2.37 26.07
N TRP A 179 -5.40 2.80 24.87
CA TRP A 179 -5.17 4.15 24.38
C TRP A 179 -6.22 4.57 23.37
N GLU A 180 -7.08 5.49 23.77
CA GLU A 180 -8.18 6.03 22.95
C GLU A 180 -7.98 7.55 22.76
N PRO A 181 -7.06 7.98 21.91
CA PRO A 181 -6.83 9.39 21.68
C PRO A 181 -7.98 10.02 20.90
N ASP A 182 -8.27 11.27 21.24
CA ASP A 182 -9.11 12.18 20.48
C ASP A 182 -8.26 13.32 19.92
N ILE A 183 -8.50 13.67 18.65
CA ILE A 183 -7.84 14.80 17.98
C ILE A 183 -8.91 15.81 17.60
N ALA A 184 -8.78 17.04 18.07
CA ALA A 184 -9.70 18.13 17.76
C ALA A 184 -8.94 19.32 17.14
N TYR A 185 -9.44 19.92 16.07
CA TYR A 185 -8.95 21.19 15.58
C TYR A 185 -9.32 22.31 16.59
N THR A 186 -8.31 23.11 16.98
CA THR A 186 -8.46 24.21 17.94
C THR A 186 -8.17 25.54 17.23
N GLY A 187 -9.18 26.40 17.13
CA GLY A 187 -9.08 27.69 16.45
C GLY A 187 -9.89 27.72 15.16
N ALA A 188 -10.25 28.91 14.71
CA ALA A 188 -10.93 29.07 13.44
C ALA A 188 -10.10 28.38 12.37
N ALA A 189 -10.61 27.27 11.86
CA ALA A 189 -10.08 26.67 10.64
C ALA A 189 -10.11 27.79 9.61
N GLY A 190 -8.92 28.17 9.12
CA GLY A 190 -8.85 28.97 7.92
C GLY A 190 -9.69 28.20 6.90
N SER A 191 -10.88 28.71 6.63
CA SER A 191 -11.94 28.12 5.86
C SER A 191 -11.40 27.70 4.50
N THR A 192 -11.14 26.39 4.31
CA THR A 192 -11.21 25.76 3.00
C THR A 192 -11.62 24.29 3.16
N ALA A 193 -12.76 24.06 3.86
CA ALA A 193 -13.56 22.87 3.69
C ALA A 193 -14.88 23.32 3.06
N GLY A 194 -14.96 23.15 1.72
CA GLY A 194 -16.24 23.04 1.01
C GLY A 194 -17.23 24.20 1.15
N ALA A 195 -16.85 25.43 0.79
CA ALA A 195 -17.82 26.35 0.23
C ALA A 195 -17.93 26.01 -1.26
N ALA A 196 -19.15 25.75 -1.74
CA ALA A 196 -19.40 25.60 -3.17
C ALA A 196 -18.77 26.80 -3.91
N PRO A 197 -17.99 26.56 -4.97
CA PRO A 197 -17.31 27.65 -5.65
C PRO A 197 -18.34 28.55 -6.30
N SER A 198 -18.39 29.82 -5.86
CA SER A 198 -18.95 30.89 -6.68
C SER A 198 -18.15 30.89 -7.99
N LYS A 199 -18.88 30.98 -9.12
CA LYS A 199 -18.28 31.09 -10.47
C LYS A 199 -17.25 32.23 -10.46
N SER A 200 -15.98 31.87 -10.38
CA SER A 200 -14.91 32.80 -10.70
C SER A 200 -14.21 32.30 -11.97
N SER A 201 -14.12 33.21 -12.93
CA SER A 201 -13.36 33.14 -14.16
C SER A 201 -12.01 32.40 -13.97
N ALA A 202 -11.61 31.64 -14.97
CA ALA A 202 -10.31 30.96 -15.07
C ALA A 202 -9.19 31.93 -14.60
N SER A 203 -8.65 31.62 -13.43
CA SER A 203 -7.52 32.35 -12.86
C SER A 203 -6.29 31.99 -13.67
N ALA A 204 -5.57 32.98 -14.18
CA ALA A 204 -4.28 32.77 -14.83
C ALA A 204 -3.37 31.98 -13.88
N ALA A 205 -2.84 30.83 -14.33
CA ALA A 205 -1.96 29.95 -13.56
C ALA A 205 -0.87 30.80 -12.85
N ASN A 206 -0.74 30.59 -11.53
CA ASN A 206 0.23 31.33 -10.73
C ASN A 206 1.67 30.90 -11.11
N LYS A 207 2.30 31.62 -12.03
CA LYS A 207 3.66 31.33 -12.54
C LYS A 207 4.75 31.32 -11.45
N ASN A 208 4.49 31.87 -10.28
CA ASN A 208 5.44 31.93 -9.16
C ASN A 208 5.36 30.71 -8.20
N SER A 209 4.39 29.81 -8.33
CA SER A 209 4.33 28.59 -7.53
C SER A 209 5.49 27.64 -7.89
N SER A 210 6.03 26.94 -6.91
CA SER A 210 7.04 25.89 -7.11
C SER A 210 6.45 24.60 -7.72
N VAL A 211 5.12 24.49 -7.78
CA VAL A 211 4.37 23.34 -8.31
C VAL A 211 3.26 23.83 -9.24
N VAL A 212 2.80 22.94 -10.12
CA VAL A 212 1.61 23.11 -10.95
C VAL A 212 0.46 22.36 -10.29
N SER A 213 -0.60 23.05 -9.86
CA SER A 213 -1.77 22.41 -9.29
C SER A 213 -2.76 21.99 -10.37
N VAL A 214 -3.31 20.77 -10.30
CA VAL A 214 -4.37 20.32 -11.22
C VAL A 214 -5.62 21.20 -11.13
N LEU A 215 -5.88 21.85 -10.00
CA LEU A 215 -7.00 22.76 -9.81
C LEU A 215 -6.89 24.01 -10.67
N ASP A 216 -5.67 24.50 -10.95
CA ASP A 216 -5.41 25.66 -11.81
C ASP A 216 -5.77 25.39 -13.28
N TYR A 217 -5.95 24.11 -13.64
CA TYR A 217 -6.32 23.64 -14.98
C TYR A 217 -7.75 23.11 -15.06
N GLY A 218 -8.54 23.30 -14.01
CA GLY A 218 -9.96 23.01 -14.00
C GLY A 218 -10.38 21.68 -13.37
N ALA A 219 -9.44 20.90 -12.80
CA ALA A 219 -9.80 19.72 -12.02
C ALA A 219 -10.64 20.11 -10.80
N LYS A 220 -11.61 19.26 -10.43
CA LYS A 220 -12.52 19.50 -9.31
C LYS A 220 -12.65 18.24 -8.48
N ALA A 221 -12.12 18.30 -7.27
CA ALA A 221 -12.25 17.21 -6.33
C ALA A 221 -13.71 16.94 -5.93
N ASP A 222 -14.01 15.68 -5.65
CA ASP A 222 -15.24 15.21 -5.01
C ASP A 222 -16.54 15.46 -5.81
N ASP A 223 -16.43 15.62 -7.13
CA ASP A 223 -17.59 15.61 -8.02
C ASP A 223 -17.55 14.37 -8.96
N THR A 224 -18.42 14.30 -9.96
CA THR A 224 -18.49 13.20 -10.92
C THR A 224 -18.05 13.59 -12.33
N ILE A 225 -17.50 14.78 -12.49
CA ILE A 225 -17.05 15.33 -13.76
C ILE A 225 -15.67 14.73 -14.07
N ASP A 226 -15.44 14.45 -15.35
CA ASP A 226 -14.16 13.91 -15.80
C ASP A 226 -13.04 14.97 -15.68
N ASP A 227 -12.09 14.68 -14.81
CA ASP A 227 -10.90 15.53 -14.58
C ASP A 227 -9.75 15.22 -15.55
N TYR A 228 -9.88 14.16 -16.36
CA TYR A 228 -8.81 13.72 -17.27
C TYR A 228 -8.25 14.87 -18.13
N PRO A 229 -9.06 15.74 -18.78
CA PRO A 229 -8.53 16.86 -19.58
C PRO A 229 -7.72 17.87 -18.74
N ALA A 230 -8.14 18.13 -17.51
CA ALA A 230 -7.44 19.05 -16.60
C ALA A 230 -6.09 18.46 -16.13
N PHE A 231 -6.04 17.15 -15.87
CA PHE A 231 -4.79 16.47 -15.54
C PHE A 231 -3.80 16.48 -16.71
N VAL A 232 -4.25 16.24 -17.94
CA VAL A 232 -3.41 16.30 -19.13
C VAL A 232 -2.82 17.70 -19.29
N ALA A 233 -3.67 18.74 -19.22
CA ALA A 233 -3.23 20.13 -19.33
C ALA A 233 -2.24 20.54 -18.23
N ALA A 234 -2.45 20.09 -16.99
CA ALA A 234 -1.53 20.35 -15.87
C ALA A 234 -0.17 19.65 -16.08
N ILE A 235 -0.16 18.39 -16.55
CA ILE A 235 1.06 17.64 -16.83
C ILE A 235 1.86 18.30 -17.98
N ASP A 236 1.20 18.72 -19.05
CA ASP A 236 1.85 19.41 -20.18
C ASP A 236 2.46 20.76 -19.75
N ALA A 237 1.74 21.50 -18.94
CA ALA A 237 2.24 22.76 -18.37
C ALA A 237 3.42 22.52 -17.43
N ALA A 238 3.33 21.54 -16.55
CA ALA A 238 4.40 21.17 -15.63
C ALA A 238 5.68 20.76 -16.38
N LYS A 239 5.53 19.96 -17.45
CA LYS A 239 6.63 19.56 -18.31
C LYS A 239 7.31 20.77 -18.97
N SER A 240 6.53 21.74 -19.47
CA SER A 240 7.06 22.94 -20.11
C SER A 240 7.75 23.89 -19.13
N MET A 241 7.37 23.86 -17.86
CA MET A 241 7.90 24.71 -16.79
C MET A 241 9.00 24.04 -15.95
N ASP A 242 9.30 22.77 -16.22
CA ASP A 242 10.18 21.91 -15.38
C ASP A 242 9.76 21.91 -13.89
N LYS A 243 8.46 21.75 -13.65
CA LYS A 243 7.87 21.75 -12.32
C LYS A 243 7.12 20.44 -12.04
N PRO A 244 7.01 20.00 -10.77
CA PRO A 244 6.13 18.91 -10.41
C PRO A 244 4.65 19.33 -10.47
N VAL A 245 3.78 18.34 -10.73
CA VAL A 245 2.33 18.46 -10.56
C VAL A 245 1.95 18.10 -9.13
N TYR A 246 1.14 18.94 -8.53
CA TYR A 246 0.52 18.67 -7.23
C TYR A 246 -0.98 18.40 -7.39
N VAL A 247 -1.43 17.29 -6.79
CA VAL A 247 -2.84 16.89 -6.75
C VAL A 247 -3.34 17.02 -5.32
N PRO A 248 -4.13 18.06 -5.00
CA PRO A 248 -4.69 18.25 -3.66
C PRO A 248 -5.55 17.07 -3.16
N ALA A 249 -5.88 17.08 -1.88
CA ALA A 249 -6.79 16.09 -1.29
C ALA A 249 -8.17 16.12 -1.99
N GLY A 250 -8.77 14.94 -2.16
CA GLY A 250 -10.06 14.71 -2.78
C GLY A 250 -10.05 13.57 -3.79
N ASN A 251 -11.21 13.24 -4.34
CA ASN A 251 -11.37 12.22 -5.36
C ASN A 251 -11.52 12.87 -6.73
N TYR A 252 -10.69 12.43 -7.68
CA TYR A 252 -10.66 12.92 -9.06
C TYR A 252 -11.03 11.78 -10.02
N VAL A 253 -11.84 12.08 -11.01
CA VAL A 253 -12.38 11.10 -11.97
C VAL A 253 -11.56 11.12 -13.26
N LEU A 254 -11.09 9.96 -13.71
CA LEU A 254 -10.32 9.81 -14.94
C LEU A 254 -11.02 8.84 -15.90
N SER A 255 -11.31 9.31 -17.12
CA SER A 255 -12.02 8.51 -18.15
C SER A 255 -11.12 7.69 -19.05
N ASP A 256 -9.82 7.96 -19.11
CA ASP A 256 -8.85 7.27 -19.99
C ASP A 256 -7.46 7.19 -19.34
N ILE A 257 -6.51 6.61 -20.07
CA ILE A 257 -5.11 6.42 -19.66
C ILE A 257 -4.44 7.77 -19.42
N LEU A 258 -4.03 8.02 -18.18
CA LEU A 258 -3.26 9.20 -17.84
C LEU A 258 -1.77 8.96 -18.10
N THR A 259 -1.18 9.65 -19.08
CA THR A 259 0.25 9.57 -19.36
C THR A 259 1.03 10.64 -18.59
N ILE A 260 2.05 10.21 -17.85
CA ILE A 260 3.02 11.05 -17.15
C ILE A 260 4.39 10.82 -17.81
N ASP A 261 4.91 11.81 -18.52
CA ASP A 261 6.13 11.69 -19.31
C ASP A 261 7.20 12.69 -18.87
N GLY A 262 8.18 12.21 -18.12
CA GLY A 262 9.28 13.03 -17.60
C GLY A 262 8.87 14.05 -16.54
N VAL A 263 7.71 13.88 -15.90
CA VAL A 263 7.15 14.78 -14.89
C VAL A 263 6.98 14.04 -13.57
N LYS A 264 7.05 14.76 -12.46
CA LYS A 264 6.71 14.26 -11.14
C LYS A 264 5.27 14.63 -10.80
N VAL A 265 4.45 13.65 -10.42
CA VAL A 265 3.08 13.86 -9.95
C VAL A 265 2.96 13.41 -8.50
N GLN A 266 2.56 14.33 -7.64
CA GLN A 266 2.47 14.09 -6.21
C GLN A 266 1.09 14.45 -5.67
N GLY A 267 0.43 13.49 -5.03
CA GLY A 267 -0.79 13.73 -4.26
C GLY A 267 -0.51 14.31 -2.88
N ALA A 268 -1.57 14.73 -2.19
CA ALA A 268 -1.50 15.19 -0.80
C ALA A 268 -1.21 14.06 0.19
N GLY A 269 -1.45 12.80 -0.21
CA GLY A 269 -1.22 11.60 0.60
C GLY A 269 -1.96 10.40 0.02
N LYS A 270 -1.44 9.16 0.23
CA LYS A 270 -2.01 7.93 -0.35
C LYS A 270 -3.46 7.62 0.09
N PHE A 271 -3.96 8.33 1.11
CA PHE A 271 -5.34 8.21 1.60
C PHE A 271 -6.10 9.54 1.52
N LEU A 272 -5.47 10.60 1.05
CA LEU A 272 -6.07 11.92 0.90
C LEU A 272 -6.43 12.23 -0.55
N THR A 273 -5.58 11.84 -1.49
CA THR A 273 -5.80 12.05 -2.92
C THR A 273 -6.16 10.71 -3.56
N THR A 274 -7.32 10.63 -4.19
CA THR A 274 -7.76 9.44 -4.93
C THR A 274 -7.94 9.79 -6.40
N LEU A 275 -7.34 9.01 -7.29
CA LEU A 275 -7.60 9.01 -8.72
C LEU A 275 -8.49 7.80 -9.05
N THR A 276 -9.70 8.03 -9.52
CA THR A 276 -10.67 6.98 -9.84
C THR A 276 -10.81 6.82 -11.34
N SER A 277 -10.31 5.70 -11.89
CA SER A 277 -10.51 5.36 -13.29
C SER A 277 -11.88 4.77 -13.53
N THR A 278 -12.66 5.40 -14.41
CA THR A 278 -14.03 4.96 -14.78
C THR A 278 -14.03 3.96 -15.95
N ASN A 279 -13.00 3.95 -16.77
CA ASN A 279 -12.87 3.02 -17.89
C ASN A 279 -12.10 1.75 -17.47
N PRO A 280 -12.77 0.61 -17.24
CA PRO A 280 -12.11 -0.60 -16.76
C PRO A 280 -11.18 -1.27 -17.78
N LYS A 281 -11.21 -0.82 -19.06
CA LYS A 281 -10.37 -1.33 -20.14
C LYS A 281 -9.20 -0.41 -20.47
N ARG A 282 -9.26 0.86 -20.07
CA ARG A 282 -8.28 1.90 -20.40
C ARG A 282 -8.12 2.89 -19.24
N GLY A 283 -7.79 2.38 -18.06
CA GLY A 283 -7.69 3.21 -16.85
C GLY A 283 -6.29 3.26 -16.25
N SER A 284 -5.25 2.85 -16.97
CA SER A 284 -3.86 2.84 -16.48
C SER A 284 -3.31 4.27 -16.31
N ILE A 285 -2.47 4.45 -15.30
CA ILE A 285 -1.54 5.58 -15.22
C ILE A 285 -0.23 5.13 -15.85
N ASP A 286 0.12 5.71 -17.00
CA ASP A 286 1.31 5.34 -17.78
C ASP A 286 2.49 6.27 -17.46
N LEU A 287 3.59 5.71 -16.95
CA LEU A 287 4.83 6.43 -16.67
C LEU A 287 5.81 6.23 -17.83
N LYS A 288 6.30 7.34 -18.43
CA LYS A 288 7.25 7.37 -19.54
C LYS A 288 8.37 8.39 -19.29
N GLY A 289 9.35 8.38 -20.16
CA GLY A 289 10.44 9.37 -20.15
C GLY A 289 11.46 9.13 -19.04
N THR A 290 12.15 10.18 -18.64
CA THR A 290 13.23 10.11 -17.65
C THR A 290 12.89 10.96 -16.43
N GLY A 291 13.12 10.40 -15.24
CA GLY A 291 12.86 11.08 -13.96
C GLY A 291 11.38 11.19 -13.60
N THR A 292 10.51 10.41 -14.22
CA THR A 292 9.08 10.38 -13.93
C THR A 292 8.82 9.81 -12.54
N GLU A 293 8.00 10.50 -11.75
CA GLU A 293 7.63 10.05 -10.40
C GLU A 293 6.10 10.09 -10.21
N LEU A 294 5.57 9.11 -9.49
CA LEU A 294 4.19 9.07 -9.01
C LEU A 294 4.21 8.78 -7.52
N SER A 295 3.64 9.66 -6.70
CA SER A 295 3.72 9.49 -5.25
C SER A 295 2.53 10.05 -4.48
N ASN A 296 2.36 9.53 -3.25
CA ASN A 296 1.44 10.07 -2.24
C ASN A 296 -0.02 10.17 -2.71
N LEU A 297 -0.54 9.14 -3.38
CA LEU A 297 -1.94 9.10 -3.82
C LEU A 297 -2.48 7.67 -3.87
N LYS A 298 -3.79 7.55 -3.97
CA LYS A 298 -4.52 6.31 -4.24
C LYS A 298 -4.96 6.28 -5.70
N HIS A 299 -4.81 5.12 -6.34
CA HIS A 299 -5.46 4.85 -7.62
C HIS A 299 -6.41 3.66 -7.48
N VAL A 300 -7.62 3.80 -8.01
CA VAL A 300 -8.66 2.77 -7.95
C VAL A 300 -9.46 2.73 -9.25
N TYR A 301 -9.81 1.53 -9.69
CA TYR A 301 -10.82 1.35 -10.73
C TYR A 301 -12.22 1.36 -10.12
N GLN A 302 -13.13 2.14 -10.67
CA GLN A 302 -14.54 2.14 -10.28
C GLN A 302 -15.17 0.74 -10.49
N THR A 303 -14.90 0.17 -11.66
CA THR A 303 -15.28 -1.21 -12.02
C THR A 303 -14.09 -1.91 -12.65
N THR A 304 -14.06 -3.25 -12.62
CA THR A 304 -12.99 -4.04 -13.22
C THR A 304 -13.56 -5.00 -14.29
N VAL A 305 -12.70 -5.39 -15.23
CA VAL A 305 -12.99 -6.42 -16.25
C VAL A 305 -11.95 -7.53 -16.17
N ALA A 306 -12.29 -8.68 -16.74
CA ALA A 306 -11.38 -9.82 -16.84
C ALA A 306 -10.08 -9.46 -17.57
N ARG A 307 -8.98 -10.15 -17.23
CA ARG A 307 -7.65 -10.00 -17.80
C ARG A 307 -7.73 -9.96 -19.36
N GLY A 308 -7.68 -10.95 -20.12
CA GLY A 308 -7.77 -10.97 -21.59
C GLY A 308 -6.83 -9.98 -22.30
N ASN A 309 -7.11 -9.67 -23.59
CA ASN A 309 -6.29 -8.80 -24.43
C ASN A 309 -6.22 -7.35 -23.94
N GLY A 310 -5.17 -6.61 -24.33
CA GLY A 310 -4.95 -5.21 -23.90
C GLY A 310 -4.63 -5.09 -22.41
N ALA A 311 -3.85 -6.03 -21.87
CA ALA A 311 -3.58 -6.07 -20.45
C ALA A 311 -2.90 -4.80 -19.91
N ASN A 312 -2.01 -4.19 -20.70
CA ASN A 312 -1.24 -3.02 -20.25
C ASN A 312 -2.06 -1.74 -20.14
N GLU A 313 -3.21 -1.65 -20.79
CA GLU A 313 -4.15 -0.53 -20.63
C GLU A 313 -5.03 -0.67 -19.40
N LYS A 314 -5.07 -1.86 -18.80
CA LYS A 314 -5.93 -2.26 -17.68
C LYS A 314 -5.19 -2.38 -16.35
N ASN A 315 -3.88 -2.19 -16.33
CA ASN A 315 -3.12 -2.11 -15.08
C ASN A 315 -3.53 -0.86 -14.30
N SER A 316 -3.23 -0.83 -13.02
CA SER A 316 -3.33 0.43 -12.28
C SER A 316 -2.23 1.40 -12.72
N ILE A 317 -0.99 0.95 -12.72
CA ILE A 317 0.16 1.75 -13.14
C ILE A 317 0.97 0.93 -14.14
N THR A 318 1.37 1.54 -15.27
CA THR A 318 2.23 0.91 -16.27
C THR A 318 3.46 1.78 -16.55
N VAL A 319 4.65 1.27 -16.26
CA VAL A 319 5.92 1.92 -16.60
C VAL A 319 6.34 1.46 -17.98
N ARG A 320 6.33 2.37 -18.97
CA ARG A 320 6.57 2.08 -20.38
C ARG A 320 7.89 2.69 -20.87
N GLY A 321 9.00 1.99 -20.69
CA GLY A 321 10.32 2.42 -21.15
C GLY A 321 10.89 3.61 -20.37
N ALA A 322 10.36 3.90 -19.19
CA ALA A 322 10.84 4.98 -18.35
C ALA A 322 12.23 4.69 -17.76
N GLN A 323 13.01 5.75 -17.55
CA GLN A 323 14.33 5.69 -16.94
C GLN A 323 14.40 6.57 -15.71
N ASN A 324 15.08 6.11 -14.66
CA ASN A 324 15.20 6.84 -13.38
C ASN A 324 13.81 7.19 -12.81
N PHE A 325 12.87 6.24 -12.88
CA PHE A 325 11.50 6.45 -12.42
C PHE A 325 11.31 6.09 -10.94
N LYS A 326 10.27 6.65 -10.33
CA LYS A 326 9.91 6.36 -8.94
C LYS A 326 8.40 6.21 -8.76
N ILE A 327 7.98 5.17 -8.05
CA ILE A 327 6.61 4.97 -7.58
C ILE A 327 6.68 4.78 -6.07
N GLU A 328 6.18 5.75 -5.31
CA GLU A 328 6.39 5.77 -3.87
C GLU A 328 5.14 6.16 -3.10
N ASN A 329 4.85 5.43 -2.02
CA ASN A 329 3.72 5.73 -1.14
C ASN A 329 2.39 5.86 -1.91
N VAL A 330 2.15 4.93 -2.86
CA VAL A 330 0.91 4.83 -3.63
C VAL A 330 0.05 3.69 -3.09
N TYR A 331 -1.26 3.91 -3.01
CA TYR A 331 -2.22 2.85 -2.71
C TYR A 331 -2.98 2.43 -3.97
N VAL A 332 -2.81 1.19 -4.41
CA VAL A 332 -3.61 0.56 -5.46
C VAL A 332 -4.66 -0.32 -4.81
N SER A 333 -5.92 0.06 -4.89
CA SER A 333 -7.00 -0.65 -4.21
C SER A 333 -7.72 -1.69 -5.09
N LYS A 334 -7.76 -1.48 -6.40
CA LYS A 334 -8.30 -2.42 -7.39
C LYS A 334 -7.63 -2.16 -8.72
N SER A 335 -7.47 -3.19 -9.55
CA SER A 335 -7.10 -3.05 -10.97
C SER A 335 -7.73 -4.18 -11.79
N SER A 336 -7.95 -3.94 -13.08
CA SER A 336 -8.47 -5.00 -13.98
C SER A 336 -7.41 -6.04 -14.31
N THR A 337 -6.13 -5.66 -14.28
CA THR A 337 -4.97 -6.57 -14.46
C THR A 337 -3.92 -6.31 -13.37
N ALA A 338 -2.65 -6.12 -13.69
CA ALA A 338 -1.61 -5.92 -12.67
C ALA A 338 -1.82 -4.60 -11.88
N GLY A 339 -1.32 -4.58 -10.67
CA GLY A 339 -1.23 -3.36 -9.88
C GLY A 339 -0.19 -2.42 -10.50
N ILE A 340 1.07 -2.82 -10.50
CA ILE A 340 2.17 -2.09 -11.13
C ILE A 340 2.83 -3.00 -12.17
N MET A 341 2.84 -2.59 -13.43
CA MET A 341 3.53 -3.27 -14.53
C MET A 341 4.74 -2.45 -14.96
N ILE A 342 5.93 -3.06 -14.99
CA ILE A 342 7.18 -2.43 -15.44
C ILE A 342 7.66 -3.18 -16.67
N THR A 343 7.72 -2.52 -17.82
CA THR A 343 7.94 -3.17 -19.12
C THR A 343 8.65 -2.26 -20.14
N TYR A 344 8.80 -2.71 -21.37
CA TYR A 344 9.43 -1.99 -22.49
C TYR A 344 10.85 -1.50 -22.22
N GLY A 345 11.66 -2.29 -21.50
CA GLY A 345 13.05 -1.93 -21.19
C GLY A 345 13.19 -0.78 -20.19
N SER A 346 12.20 -0.58 -19.33
CA SER A 346 12.29 0.39 -18.22
C SER A 346 13.46 0.07 -17.32
N LYS A 347 14.17 1.10 -16.84
CA LYS A 347 15.39 0.89 -16.04
C LYS A 347 15.64 1.96 -14.98
N ASN A 348 16.50 1.60 -14.01
CA ASN A 348 16.89 2.46 -12.89
C ASN A 348 15.67 2.93 -12.11
N GLY A 349 14.79 2.01 -11.70
CA GLY A 349 13.53 2.31 -11.07
C GLY A 349 13.48 1.98 -9.58
N ILE A 350 12.68 2.73 -8.84
CA ILE A 350 12.37 2.47 -7.43
C ILE A 350 10.85 2.34 -7.28
N VAL A 351 10.41 1.23 -6.68
CA VAL A 351 9.02 0.98 -6.29
C VAL A 351 9.01 0.73 -4.80
N SER A 352 8.64 1.74 -4.00
CA SER A 352 8.83 1.69 -2.55
C SER A 352 7.64 2.20 -1.74
N GLY A 353 7.37 1.56 -0.59
CA GLY A 353 6.36 2.00 0.38
C GLY A 353 4.92 1.95 -0.15
N ASN A 354 4.67 1.20 -1.23
CA ASN A 354 3.35 1.11 -1.83
C ASN A 354 2.50 0.03 -1.16
N THR A 355 1.19 0.23 -1.17
CA THR A 355 0.19 -0.76 -0.73
C THR A 355 -0.64 -1.16 -1.94
N LEU A 356 -0.66 -2.45 -2.29
CA LEU A 356 -1.44 -2.98 -3.41
C LEU A 356 -2.41 -4.04 -2.90
N GLU A 357 -3.68 -3.91 -3.25
CA GLU A 357 -4.73 -4.83 -2.81
C GLU A 357 -5.72 -5.13 -3.93
N SER A 358 -6.10 -6.43 -4.05
CA SER A 358 -7.17 -6.88 -4.94
C SER A 358 -6.92 -6.56 -6.42
N THR A 359 -5.73 -6.83 -6.92
CA THR A 359 -5.38 -6.70 -8.34
C THR A 359 -6.00 -7.84 -9.17
N GLY A 360 -6.28 -7.59 -10.44
CA GLY A 360 -6.84 -8.59 -11.34
C GLY A 360 -5.83 -9.61 -11.89
N ALA A 361 -4.53 -9.31 -11.73
CA ALA A 361 -3.38 -10.16 -12.04
C ALA A 361 -2.31 -9.97 -10.96
N ASP A 362 -1.02 -9.90 -11.34
CA ASP A 362 0.07 -9.69 -10.38
C ASP A 362 -0.07 -8.38 -9.59
N GLY A 363 0.50 -8.36 -8.41
CA GLY A 363 0.65 -7.12 -7.67
C GLY A 363 1.66 -6.19 -8.35
N ILE A 364 2.93 -6.59 -8.39
CA ILE A 364 4.01 -5.88 -9.07
C ILE A 364 4.67 -6.84 -10.07
N HIS A 365 4.68 -6.47 -11.36
CA HIS A 365 5.19 -7.30 -12.44
C HIS A 365 6.29 -6.58 -13.23
N MET A 366 7.45 -7.20 -13.34
CA MET A 366 8.62 -6.69 -14.09
C MET A 366 8.90 -7.60 -15.28
N THR A 367 8.88 -7.05 -16.49
CA THR A 367 9.05 -7.79 -17.75
C THR A 367 9.64 -6.91 -18.85
N GLY A 368 9.64 -7.38 -20.08
CA GLY A 368 10.03 -6.59 -21.27
C GLY A 368 11.48 -6.14 -21.25
N GLY A 369 12.40 -6.91 -20.64
CA GLY A 369 13.81 -6.55 -20.52
C GLY A 369 14.07 -5.41 -19.53
N SER A 370 13.19 -5.19 -18.58
CA SER A 370 13.36 -4.18 -17.50
C SER A 370 14.57 -4.52 -16.62
N SER A 371 15.28 -3.50 -16.13
CA SER A 371 16.54 -3.72 -15.40
C SER A 371 16.87 -2.63 -14.39
N TYR A 372 17.73 -2.99 -13.41
CA TYR A 372 18.18 -2.09 -12.35
C TYR A 372 16.99 -1.53 -11.57
N ILE A 373 16.09 -2.41 -11.12
CA ILE A 373 14.87 -2.06 -10.39
C ILE A 373 15.00 -2.49 -8.94
N THR A 374 14.63 -1.60 -8.02
CA THR A 374 14.47 -1.93 -6.60
C THR A 374 12.99 -1.89 -6.24
N VAL A 375 12.48 -3.02 -5.70
CA VAL A 375 11.12 -3.17 -5.16
C VAL A 375 11.24 -3.41 -3.67
N GLU A 376 10.90 -2.41 -2.85
CA GLU A 376 11.15 -2.49 -1.42
C GLU A 376 10.07 -1.86 -0.55
N ASN A 377 9.91 -2.40 0.67
CA ASN A 377 8.98 -1.89 1.67
C ASN A 377 7.52 -1.80 1.16
N ASN A 378 7.13 -2.67 0.21
CA ASN A 378 5.76 -2.70 -0.30
C ASN A 378 4.93 -3.72 0.46
N VAL A 379 3.63 -3.47 0.54
CA VAL A 379 2.61 -4.41 1.03
C VAL A 379 1.77 -4.85 -0.16
N VAL A 380 1.71 -6.16 -0.45
CA VAL A 380 0.92 -6.68 -1.57
C VAL A 380 0.00 -7.80 -1.09
N ARG A 381 -1.32 -7.63 -1.26
CA ARG A 381 -2.35 -8.54 -0.76
C ARG A 381 -3.37 -8.89 -1.83
N LYS A 382 -3.92 -10.10 -1.76
CA LYS A 382 -5.02 -10.56 -2.61
C LYS A 382 -4.76 -10.29 -4.10
N ALA A 383 -3.52 -10.48 -4.55
CA ALA A 383 -3.20 -10.41 -5.96
C ALA A 383 -3.96 -11.49 -6.73
N GLY A 384 -4.41 -11.16 -7.93
CA GLY A 384 -5.14 -12.08 -8.79
C GLY A 384 -4.24 -13.17 -9.41
N ASP A 385 -2.92 -12.99 -9.29
CA ASP A 385 -1.87 -13.93 -9.69
C ASP A 385 -0.73 -13.86 -8.67
N ASP A 386 0.54 -13.67 -9.07
CA ASP A 386 1.69 -13.54 -8.18
C ASP A 386 1.69 -12.19 -7.43
N THR A 387 2.23 -12.13 -6.23
CA THR A 387 2.31 -10.84 -5.56
C THR A 387 3.42 -9.97 -6.14
N ILE A 388 4.61 -10.53 -6.38
CA ILE A 388 5.70 -9.86 -7.10
C ILE A 388 6.28 -10.84 -8.11
N ALA A 389 6.31 -10.47 -9.39
CA ALA A 389 6.80 -11.30 -10.47
C ALA A 389 7.90 -10.62 -11.28
N VAL A 390 8.95 -11.37 -11.59
CA VAL A 390 9.94 -11.07 -12.64
C VAL A 390 9.74 -12.11 -13.74
N VAL A 391 9.33 -11.68 -14.92
CA VAL A 391 9.07 -12.60 -16.03
C VAL A 391 9.80 -12.14 -17.28
N SER A 392 10.39 -13.10 -18.01
CA SER A 392 11.06 -12.80 -19.27
C SER A 392 10.62 -13.80 -20.34
N TYR A 393 9.96 -13.30 -21.37
CA TYR A 393 9.46 -14.09 -22.48
C TYR A 393 10.46 -14.13 -23.65
N ILE A 394 10.56 -15.26 -24.35
CA ILE A 394 11.42 -15.37 -25.56
C ILE A 394 10.80 -14.60 -26.71
N ASP A 395 9.48 -14.69 -26.88
CA ASP A 395 8.78 -14.20 -28.07
C ASP A 395 8.58 -12.67 -28.06
N SER A 396 8.40 -12.06 -26.89
CA SER A 396 8.04 -10.64 -26.79
C SER A 396 9.16 -9.75 -26.28
N ASP A 397 10.09 -10.28 -25.51
CA ASP A 397 11.10 -9.47 -24.82
C ASP A 397 12.40 -9.46 -25.61
N LYS A 398 12.97 -8.27 -25.85
CA LYS A 398 14.27 -8.12 -26.52
C LYS A 398 15.41 -8.71 -25.69
N ALA A 399 15.32 -8.65 -24.38
CA ALA A 399 16.29 -9.15 -23.41
C ALA A 399 15.59 -9.74 -22.19
N ALA A 400 16.31 -10.51 -21.39
CA ALA A 400 15.82 -10.92 -20.07
C ALA A 400 15.76 -9.73 -19.11
N ALA A 401 14.81 -9.73 -18.19
CA ALA A 401 14.82 -8.83 -17.06
C ALA A 401 16.02 -9.15 -16.14
N HIS A 402 16.70 -8.13 -15.64
CA HIS A 402 17.95 -8.35 -14.91
C HIS A 402 18.30 -7.25 -13.90
N HIS A 403 19.22 -7.56 -12.96
CA HIS A 403 19.67 -6.64 -11.91
C HIS A 403 18.47 -6.08 -11.12
N ILE A 404 17.63 -6.97 -10.59
CA ILE A 404 16.44 -6.61 -9.83
C ILE A 404 16.63 -7.00 -8.36
N VAL A 405 16.29 -6.09 -7.46
CA VAL A 405 16.33 -6.28 -6.01
C VAL A 405 14.92 -6.21 -5.46
N ILE A 406 14.45 -7.29 -4.81
CA ILE A 406 13.14 -7.39 -4.15
C ILE A 406 13.40 -7.60 -2.66
N ARG A 407 13.16 -6.56 -1.84
CA ARG A 407 13.54 -6.65 -0.42
C ARG A 407 12.56 -5.95 0.52
N LYS A 408 12.47 -6.48 1.76
CA LYS A 408 11.67 -5.88 2.85
C LYS A 408 10.21 -5.68 2.48
N ASN A 409 9.66 -6.51 1.58
CA ASN A 409 8.26 -6.49 1.22
C ASN A 409 7.48 -7.44 2.13
N ASP A 410 6.20 -7.13 2.37
CA ASP A 410 5.24 -7.93 3.12
C ASP A 410 4.13 -8.37 2.17
N VAL A 411 4.13 -9.63 1.73
CA VAL A 411 3.36 -10.06 0.57
C VAL A 411 2.64 -11.39 0.78
N GLY A 412 1.56 -11.59 0.01
CA GLY A 412 0.75 -12.81 0.01
C GLY A 412 -0.70 -12.55 0.38
N TYR A 413 -1.10 -12.99 1.55
CA TYR A 413 -2.40 -12.74 2.17
C TYR A 413 -3.61 -12.97 1.26
N GLY A 414 -3.69 -14.20 0.72
CA GLY A 414 -4.77 -14.61 -0.16
C GLY A 414 -4.52 -14.31 -1.64
N SER A 415 -3.25 -14.16 -2.06
CA SER A 415 -2.91 -14.14 -3.48
C SER A 415 -3.29 -15.46 -4.15
N LYS A 416 -3.71 -15.39 -5.42
CA LYS A 416 -4.23 -16.56 -6.13
C LYS A 416 -3.14 -17.45 -6.73
N ALA A 417 -1.90 -16.98 -6.76
CA ALA A 417 -0.76 -17.78 -7.20
C ALA A 417 0.41 -17.68 -6.21
N ARG A 418 1.57 -17.23 -6.65
CA ARG A 418 2.81 -17.32 -5.87
C ARG A 418 3.05 -16.03 -5.07
N GLY A 419 3.93 -16.12 -4.10
CA GLY A 419 4.46 -14.96 -3.40
C GLY A 419 5.41 -14.19 -4.31
N ILE A 420 6.68 -14.52 -4.29
CA ILE A 420 7.66 -13.90 -5.19
C ILE A 420 8.08 -14.91 -6.25
N ALA A 421 7.88 -14.57 -7.53
CA ALA A 421 8.18 -15.41 -8.68
C ALA A 421 9.28 -14.81 -9.55
N VAL A 422 10.23 -15.65 -9.99
CA VAL A 422 11.19 -15.37 -11.06
C VAL A 422 10.99 -16.43 -12.14
N VAL A 423 10.38 -16.02 -13.25
CA VAL A 423 10.06 -16.90 -14.38
C VAL A 423 10.82 -16.41 -15.62
N GLY A 424 12.09 -16.73 -15.66
CA GLY A 424 13.08 -16.16 -16.58
C GLY A 424 13.65 -14.82 -16.10
N GLY A 425 14.96 -14.69 -16.15
CA GLY A 425 15.69 -13.49 -15.70
C GLY A 425 17.05 -13.82 -15.14
N THR A 426 17.85 -12.79 -14.90
CA THR A 426 19.23 -12.96 -14.41
C THR A 426 19.63 -11.87 -13.43
N ASP A 427 20.55 -12.18 -12.50
CA ASP A 427 21.04 -11.24 -11.48
C ASP A 427 19.90 -10.70 -10.59
N ILE A 428 19.09 -11.59 -10.00
CA ILE A 428 17.95 -11.23 -9.17
C ILE A 428 18.27 -11.49 -7.69
N THR A 429 17.96 -10.53 -6.84
CA THR A 429 18.11 -10.68 -5.38
C THR A 429 16.75 -10.57 -4.70
N ILE A 430 16.35 -11.57 -3.90
CA ILE A 430 15.14 -11.61 -3.11
C ILE A 430 15.55 -11.70 -1.64
N SER A 431 15.39 -10.64 -0.84
CA SER A 431 15.94 -10.64 0.52
C SER A 431 15.08 -9.93 1.56
N ASN A 432 15.07 -10.48 2.78
CA ASN A 432 14.40 -9.89 3.92
C ASN A 432 12.89 -9.64 3.70
N ASN A 433 12.21 -10.46 2.89
CA ASN A 433 10.77 -10.36 2.66
C ASN A 433 10.00 -11.25 3.64
N ALA A 434 8.81 -10.83 4.04
CA ALA A 434 7.79 -11.65 4.66
C ALA A 434 6.82 -12.11 3.57
N ILE A 435 6.70 -13.43 3.35
CA ILE A 435 5.90 -14.03 2.30
C ILE A 435 4.96 -15.04 2.94
N GLN A 436 3.65 -14.82 2.86
CA GLN A 436 2.72 -15.68 3.60
C GLN A 436 1.34 -15.78 2.94
N GLU A 437 0.65 -16.88 3.26
CA GLU A 437 -0.72 -17.17 2.83
C GLU A 437 -0.93 -17.07 1.32
N THR A 438 -0.04 -17.70 0.54
CA THR A 438 -0.16 -17.78 -0.92
C THR A 438 -0.82 -19.09 -1.35
N SER A 439 -1.63 -19.04 -2.42
CA SER A 439 -2.26 -20.25 -2.97
C SER A 439 -1.26 -21.26 -3.52
N MET A 440 -0.17 -20.76 -4.11
CA MET A 440 0.94 -21.56 -4.64
C MET A 440 2.22 -21.31 -3.83
N ALA A 441 3.40 -21.60 -4.38
CA ALA A 441 4.67 -21.45 -3.68
C ALA A 441 4.88 -20.02 -3.16
N GLY A 442 5.48 -19.90 -2.00
CA GLY A 442 5.93 -18.62 -1.47
C GLY A 442 7.03 -18.01 -2.34
N VAL A 443 8.04 -18.82 -2.69
CA VAL A 443 9.08 -18.44 -3.67
C VAL A 443 9.09 -19.43 -4.82
N TYR A 444 9.07 -18.91 -6.05
CA TYR A 444 9.05 -19.68 -7.28
C TYR A 444 10.16 -19.22 -8.25
N ILE A 445 11.10 -20.11 -8.57
CA ILE A 445 12.19 -19.83 -9.51
C ILE A 445 12.04 -20.80 -10.68
N ALA A 446 11.72 -20.31 -11.88
CA ALA A 446 11.30 -21.21 -12.95
C ALA A 446 11.63 -20.81 -14.36
N VAL A 447 11.64 -21.82 -15.25
CA VAL A 447 11.54 -21.69 -16.71
C VAL A 447 10.34 -22.49 -17.19
N GLU A 448 9.36 -21.82 -17.79
CA GLU A 448 8.07 -22.41 -18.18
C GLU A 448 7.92 -22.51 -19.71
N ALA A 449 7.71 -23.74 -20.20
CA ALA A 449 7.47 -24.02 -21.62
C ALA A 449 6.14 -23.43 -22.10
N SER A 450 5.11 -23.50 -21.25
CA SER A 450 3.75 -23.02 -21.58
C SER A 450 3.68 -21.52 -21.90
N TYR A 451 4.64 -20.76 -21.38
CA TYR A 451 4.74 -19.31 -21.60
C TYR A 451 6.02 -18.93 -22.37
N ASN A 452 6.77 -19.91 -22.86
CA ASN A 452 8.01 -19.71 -23.60
C ASN A 452 8.96 -18.73 -22.90
N THR A 453 9.25 -18.98 -21.61
CA THR A 453 10.08 -18.08 -20.83
C THR A 453 11.57 -18.33 -21.03
N ARG A 454 12.38 -17.28 -20.84
CA ARG A 454 13.83 -17.32 -20.92
C ARG A 454 14.44 -18.09 -19.74
N ASN A 455 15.70 -18.43 -19.86
CA ASN A 455 16.47 -19.05 -18.78
C ASN A 455 16.52 -18.17 -17.52
N VAL A 456 16.72 -18.82 -16.39
CA VAL A 456 17.06 -18.18 -15.11
C VAL A 456 18.51 -18.42 -14.78
N ASP A 457 19.23 -17.36 -14.37
CA ASP A 457 20.61 -17.45 -13.96
C ASP A 457 20.94 -16.43 -12.85
N ARG A 458 21.80 -16.82 -11.90
CA ARG A 458 22.28 -15.97 -10.79
C ARG A 458 21.16 -15.33 -9.98
N VAL A 459 20.37 -16.16 -9.29
CA VAL A 459 19.33 -15.72 -8.36
C VAL A 459 19.76 -16.00 -6.92
N THR A 460 19.67 -14.98 -6.07
CA THR A 460 19.92 -15.12 -4.62
C THR A 460 18.64 -14.86 -3.83
N VAL A 461 18.26 -15.83 -2.99
CA VAL A 461 17.09 -15.76 -2.09
C VAL A 461 17.61 -15.85 -0.66
N SER A 462 17.55 -14.75 0.11
CA SER A 462 18.20 -14.71 1.43
C SER A 462 17.43 -14.01 2.51
N ASN A 463 17.50 -14.54 3.73
CA ASN A 463 16.91 -13.94 4.94
C ASN A 463 15.38 -13.68 4.81
N ASN A 464 14.67 -14.44 3.98
CA ASN A 464 13.22 -14.32 3.87
C ASN A 464 12.51 -15.20 4.90
N VAL A 465 11.34 -14.79 5.33
CA VAL A 465 10.38 -15.63 6.07
C VAL A 465 9.29 -16.06 5.09
N ILE A 466 9.19 -17.36 4.84
CA ILE A 466 8.21 -17.98 3.94
C ILE A 466 7.29 -18.84 4.80
N ASP A 467 6.05 -18.38 5.00
CA ASP A 467 5.17 -18.93 6.02
C ASP A 467 3.79 -19.27 5.43
N HIS A 468 3.26 -20.46 5.74
CA HIS A 468 1.90 -20.84 5.39
C HIS A 468 1.56 -20.61 3.90
N THR A 469 2.38 -21.18 3.01
CA THR A 469 2.24 -21.05 1.55
C THR A 469 1.92 -22.41 0.89
N GLY A 470 1.54 -22.41 -0.40
CA GLY A 470 1.11 -23.61 -1.11
C GLY A 470 -0.29 -24.08 -0.72
N LEU A 471 -1.21 -23.16 -0.39
CA LEU A 471 -2.52 -23.46 0.19
C LEU A 471 -3.50 -24.14 -0.78
N ALA A 472 -3.35 -23.94 -2.10
CA ALA A 472 -4.25 -24.52 -3.11
C ALA A 472 -3.98 -26.02 -3.31
N LYS A 473 -4.87 -26.85 -2.85
CA LYS A 473 -4.74 -28.32 -2.92
C LYS A 473 -4.47 -28.88 -4.33
N PRO A 474 -5.09 -28.41 -5.42
CA PRO A 474 -4.81 -28.97 -6.76
C PRO A 474 -3.38 -28.75 -7.24
N SER A 475 -2.73 -27.64 -6.85
CA SER A 475 -1.38 -27.32 -7.31
C SER A 475 -0.28 -28.11 -6.60
N ASN A 476 -0.49 -28.48 -5.33
CA ASN A 476 0.49 -29.18 -4.48
C ASN A 476 1.88 -28.51 -4.47
N HIS A 477 1.93 -27.18 -4.57
CA HIS A 477 3.19 -26.46 -4.55
C HIS A 477 3.86 -26.53 -3.18
N PRO A 478 5.19 -26.70 -3.11
CA PRO A 478 5.95 -26.53 -1.87
C PRO A 478 6.01 -25.05 -1.48
N ASN A 479 6.52 -24.75 -0.29
CA ASN A 479 6.81 -23.36 0.08
C ASN A 479 7.82 -22.72 -0.88
N VAL A 480 8.85 -23.46 -1.28
CA VAL A 480 9.87 -23.03 -2.24
C VAL A 480 9.91 -24.02 -3.41
N LEU A 481 9.78 -23.53 -4.63
CA LEU A 481 9.81 -24.34 -5.82
C LEU A 481 10.84 -23.82 -6.82
N VAL A 482 11.80 -24.68 -7.19
CA VAL A 482 12.69 -24.49 -8.36
C VAL A 482 12.20 -25.44 -9.46
N TYR A 483 11.80 -24.88 -10.60
CA TYR A 483 11.13 -25.63 -11.67
C TYR A 483 11.68 -25.29 -13.05
N ALA A 484 11.88 -26.30 -13.87
CA ALA A 484 12.19 -26.09 -15.27
C ALA A 484 11.39 -27.08 -16.14
N SER A 485 10.43 -26.62 -16.91
CA SER A 485 9.77 -27.45 -17.92
C SER A 485 10.41 -27.37 -19.30
N GLN A 486 11.25 -26.35 -19.52
CA GLN A 486 12.18 -26.20 -20.65
C GLN A 486 13.43 -25.45 -20.19
N GLY A 487 14.37 -25.18 -21.08
CA GLY A 487 15.49 -24.28 -20.85
C GLY A 487 16.34 -24.64 -19.63
N ILE A 488 16.90 -23.64 -18.99
CA ILE A 488 17.89 -23.81 -17.91
C ILE A 488 17.56 -22.89 -16.73
N VAL A 489 17.52 -23.47 -15.53
CA VAL A 489 17.64 -22.76 -14.24
C VAL A 489 19.04 -23.03 -13.70
N ASP A 490 19.86 -22.00 -13.52
CA ASP A 490 21.25 -22.14 -13.10
C ASP A 490 21.64 -21.14 -12.00
N ASN A 491 22.62 -21.48 -11.19
CA ASN A 491 23.25 -20.61 -10.19
C ASN A 491 22.24 -19.95 -9.23
N VAL A 492 21.39 -20.77 -8.57
CA VAL A 492 20.42 -20.27 -7.58
C VAL A 492 20.90 -20.60 -6.18
N VAL A 493 20.93 -19.57 -5.31
CA VAL A 493 21.38 -19.70 -3.92
C VAL A 493 20.25 -19.30 -2.97
N PHE A 494 19.85 -20.22 -2.11
CA PHE A 494 18.97 -19.98 -0.96
C PHE A 494 19.80 -19.91 0.31
N ASN A 495 19.82 -18.77 1.00
CA ASN A 495 20.68 -18.55 2.16
C ASN A 495 19.92 -17.95 3.35
N GLN A 496 20.00 -18.61 4.49
CA GLN A 496 19.44 -18.12 5.76
C GLN A 496 17.91 -17.78 5.71
N ASN A 497 17.13 -18.50 4.89
CA ASN A 497 15.69 -18.33 4.89
C ASN A 497 15.05 -19.18 5.98
N THR A 498 13.97 -18.66 6.58
CA THR A 498 13.07 -19.43 7.46
C THR A 498 11.84 -19.84 6.65
N ILE A 499 11.66 -21.15 6.47
CA ILE A 499 10.59 -21.77 5.68
C ILE A 499 9.73 -22.56 6.64
N LYS A 500 8.44 -22.24 6.76
CA LYS A 500 7.60 -22.87 7.78
C LYS A 500 6.13 -23.00 7.38
N ASN A 501 5.41 -23.85 8.11
CA ASN A 501 3.98 -24.05 7.99
C ASN A 501 3.49 -24.34 6.55
N GLY A 502 4.28 -25.07 5.77
CA GLY A 502 3.89 -25.42 4.40
C GLY A 502 2.66 -26.32 4.35
N ALA A 503 1.74 -26.03 3.44
CA ALA A 503 0.50 -26.80 3.30
C ALA A 503 0.72 -28.19 2.67
N HIS A 504 1.86 -28.43 2.01
CA HIS A 504 2.18 -29.72 1.39
C HIS A 504 3.59 -30.19 1.73
N ARG A 505 4.62 -29.54 1.19
CA ARG A 505 6.03 -29.87 1.40
C ARG A 505 6.85 -28.59 1.48
N GLY A 506 8.04 -28.69 2.03
CA GLY A 506 8.90 -27.53 2.22
C GLY A 506 9.51 -27.02 0.92
N ILE A 507 10.39 -27.82 0.30
CA ILE A 507 11.17 -27.42 -0.86
C ILE A 507 11.03 -28.44 -1.98
N GLY A 508 10.85 -27.98 -3.21
CA GLY A 508 10.83 -28.79 -4.42
C GLY A 508 11.82 -28.31 -5.47
N VAL A 509 12.51 -29.27 -6.11
CA VAL A 509 13.39 -29.02 -7.27
C VAL A 509 13.13 -30.08 -8.31
N TRP A 510 12.39 -29.76 -9.38
CA TRP A 510 12.03 -30.72 -10.43
C TRP A 510 11.65 -30.04 -11.75
N GLY A 511 11.37 -30.88 -12.77
CA GLY A 511 10.93 -30.49 -14.10
C GLY A 511 11.60 -31.31 -15.21
N SER A 512 11.20 -31.11 -16.46
CA SER A 512 11.80 -31.76 -17.64
C SER A 512 13.01 -31.03 -18.20
N GLY A 513 13.12 -29.74 -17.97
CA GLY A 513 14.23 -28.88 -18.38
C GLY A 513 15.51 -29.12 -17.56
N SER A 514 16.52 -28.29 -17.75
CA SER A 514 17.80 -28.38 -17.04
C SER A 514 17.81 -27.54 -15.77
N ILE A 515 18.23 -28.14 -14.65
CA ILE A 515 18.44 -27.42 -13.38
C ILE A 515 19.86 -27.71 -12.91
N LYS A 516 20.64 -26.65 -12.61
CA LYS A 516 22.07 -26.76 -12.28
C LYS A 516 22.42 -25.84 -11.12
N ASN A 517 23.50 -26.19 -10.39
CA ASN A 517 24.12 -25.33 -9.39
C ASN A 517 23.14 -24.68 -8.39
N ILE A 518 22.26 -25.49 -7.78
CA ILE A 518 21.34 -25.03 -6.74
C ILE A 518 21.99 -25.23 -5.37
N THR A 519 22.09 -24.17 -4.59
CA THR A 519 22.70 -24.23 -3.25
C THR A 519 21.69 -23.80 -2.19
N PHE A 520 21.51 -24.60 -1.16
CA PHE A 520 20.79 -24.26 0.07
C PHE A 520 21.81 -24.17 1.21
N ASN A 521 21.89 -23.01 1.85
CA ASN A 521 22.87 -22.71 2.89
C ASN A 521 22.20 -22.07 4.11
N LYS A 522 22.34 -22.69 5.28
CA LYS A 522 21.84 -22.18 6.57
C LYS A 522 20.33 -21.84 6.58
N ASN A 523 19.52 -22.53 5.78
CA ASN A 523 18.06 -22.36 5.83
C ASN A 523 17.47 -23.22 6.95
N ILE A 524 16.34 -22.76 7.51
CA ILE A 524 15.58 -23.45 8.55
C ILE A 524 14.21 -23.83 7.98
N LEU A 525 13.87 -25.12 8.04
CA LEU A 525 12.58 -25.66 7.60
C LEU A 525 11.85 -26.33 8.75
N ILE A 526 10.71 -25.77 9.16
CA ILE A 526 9.95 -26.22 10.33
C ILE A 526 8.43 -26.25 10.07
N HIS A 527 7.71 -27.05 10.85
CA HIS A 527 6.25 -27.11 10.88
C HIS A 527 5.61 -27.27 9.49
N ARG A 528 5.91 -28.35 8.77
CA ARG A 528 5.35 -28.64 7.46
C ARG A 528 4.38 -29.82 7.49
N ILE A 529 3.53 -29.88 6.50
CA ILE A 529 2.76 -31.07 6.15
C ILE A 529 3.54 -31.79 5.02
N GLY A 530 3.73 -33.12 5.15
CA GLY A 530 4.42 -33.92 4.13
C GLY A 530 5.96 -33.80 4.13
N GLU A 531 6.57 -34.04 2.98
CA GLU A 531 8.03 -34.14 2.85
C GLU A 531 8.74 -32.80 3.06
N ALA A 532 9.93 -32.87 3.67
CA ALA A 532 10.79 -31.70 3.83
C ALA A 532 11.25 -31.17 2.48
N THR A 533 11.85 -32.06 1.68
CA THR A 533 12.45 -31.74 0.40
C THR A 533 12.14 -32.81 -0.63
N THR A 534 11.93 -32.39 -1.88
CA THR A 534 11.83 -33.29 -3.04
C THR A 534 12.79 -32.77 -4.11
N PHE A 535 13.96 -33.44 -4.21
CA PHE A 535 14.99 -33.07 -5.16
C PHE A 535 15.06 -34.12 -6.28
N ALA A 536 14.24 -33.96 -7.32
CA ALA A 536 14.17 -34.90 -8.44
C ALA A 536 15.18 -34.58 -9.54
N LYS A 537 15.79 -33.39 -9.55
CA LYS A 537 16.76 -32.94 -10.55
C LYS A 537 17.81 -31.96 -9.98
N GLY A 538 18.87 -31.78 -10.74
CA GLY A 538 19.93 -30.80 -10.50
C GLY A 538 21.08 -31.31 -9.65
N ASN A 539 22.20 -30.58 -9.68
CA ASN A 539 23.27 -30.72 -8.71
C ASN A 539 22.99 -29.76 -7.55
N ILE A 540 22.59 -30.35 -6.43
CA ILE A 540 22.14 -29.60 -5.26
C ILE A 540 23.22 -29.68 -4.18
N LYS A 541 23.61 -28.52 -3.66
CA LYS A 541 24.54 -28.40 -2.52
C LYS A 541 23.74 -28.02 -1.27
N LEU A 542 23.92 -28.78 -0.19
CA LEU A 542 23.28 -28.53 1.10
C LEU A 542 24.36 -28.22 2.14
N ASN A 543 24.30 -27.02 2.75
CA ASN A 543 25.26 -26.58 3.74
C ASN A 543 24.54 -26.08 4.99
N GLN A 544 24.74 -26.72 6.14
CA GLN A 544 24.28 -26.24 7.45
C GLN A 544 22.77 -25.88 7.49
N ASN A 545 21.92 -26.61 6.76
CA ASN A 545 20.47 -26.42 6.81
C ASN A 545 19.87 -27.23 7.95
N GLU A 546 18.75 -26.79 8.48
CA GLU A 546 17.99 -27.46 9.54
C GLU A 546 16.62 -27.92 9.02
N GLY A 547 16.20 -29.16 9.34
CA GLY A 547 14.90 -29.71 9.00
C GLY A 547 14.72 -30.17 7.54
N PHE A 548 15.79 -30.34 6.77
CA PHE A 548 15.82 -30.80 5.36
C PHE A 548 15.75 -32.31 5.25
#